data_64b7a1cf1012234dcd959f4bad860319
#
_entry.id   64b7a1cf1012234dcd959f4bad860319
#
_cell.length_a   1.000
_cell.length_b   1.000
_cell.length_c   1.000
_cell.angle_alpha   90.00
_cell.angle_beta   90.00
_cell.angle_gamma   90.00
#
_symmetry.space_group_name_H-M   'P 1'
#
loop_
_entity.id
_entity.type
_entity.pdbx_description
1 polymer ?
#
loop_
_entity_poly.entity_id
_entity_poly.type
_entity_poly.pdbx_seq_one_letter_code
_entity_poly.pdbx_strand_id
1 'polypeptide(L)'
;TVLRNHSGFLWGKLILRETYLNALEHIPPIFCTMLEDTIQYFFIAFEAKKYVSIDATVYNYSINTGISTGTYINSLSQWEHLCSSASVFTALFDEISRLPKDSFLPEEMYAVKKECRGMLRKNIQQMDFVTPELKKEARNILCEYWGHSFVQEVECEIKTDGNSTASS
;
A
#
# COMPACT_ATOMS: atom_id res chain seq x y z
N THR A 1 6.36 -0.44 18.71
CA THR A 1 5.20 -1.13 18.15
C THR A 1 5.59 -2.01 16.99
N VAL A 2 4.88 -3.12 16.82
CA VAL A 2 5.17 -4.15 15.79
C VAL A 2 5.11 -3.55 14.37
N LEU A 3 4.25 -2.57 14.13
CA LEU A 3 4.06 -1.90 12.83
C LEU A 3 5.28 -1.10 12.34
N ARG A 4 6.16 -0.63 13.24
CA ARG A 4 7.25 0.27 12.85
C ARG A 4 8.52 -0.41 12.35
N ASN A 5 8.78 -1.64 12.76
CA ASN A 5 10.11 -2.24 12.62
C ASN A 5 10.14 -3.48 11.74
N HIS A 6 9.02 -3.83 11.10
CA HIS A 6 8.90 -5.07 10.35
C HIS A 6 8.31 -4.84 8.97
N SER A 7 8.77 -5.63 8.00
CA SER A 7 8.21 -5.59 6.65
C SER A 7 6.74 -6.03 6.66
N GLY A 8 5.88 -5.35 5.91
CA GLY A 8 4.47 -5.69 5.76
C GLY A 8 4.19 -7.00 5.01
N PHE A 9 5.22 -7.70 4.56
CA PHE A 9 5.06 -8.97 3.87
C PHE A 9 4.67 -10.10 4.81
N LEU A 10 3.83 -11.02 4.35
CA LEU A 10 3.41 -12.20 5.12
C LEU A 10 4.40 -13.36 5.04
N TRP A 11 5.18 -13.43 3.95
CA TRP A 11 6.20 -14.46 3.80
C TRP A 11 7.31 -14.33 4.86
N GLY A 12 7.85 -15.48 5.27
CA GLY A 12 8.87 -15.52 6.32
C GLY A 12 8.32 -15.33 7.74
N LYS A 13 7.01 -15.44 7.96
CA LYS A 13 6.36 -15.31 9.27
C LYS A 13 5.58 -16.56 9.65
N LEU A 14 5.67 -16.95 10.92
CA LEU A 14 4.76 -17.92 11.54
C LEU A 14 3.76 -17.14 12.38
N ILE A 15 2.49 -17.33 12.10
CA ILE A 15 1.39 -16.60 12.72
C ILE A 15 0.47 -17.60 13.41
N LEU A 16 0.10 -17.33 14.66
CA LEU A 16 -0.88 -18.13 15.36
C LEU A 16 -2.21 -18.09 14.61
N ARG A 17 -2.83 -19.26 14.41
CA ARG A 17 -4.10 -19.39 13.67
C ARG A 17 -5.18 -18.48 14.24
N GLU A 18 -5.32 -18.40 15.55
CA GLU A 18 -6.31 -17.54 16.22
C GLU A 18 -6.07 -16.07 15.89
N THR A 19 -4.83 -15.57 16.02
CA THR A 19 -4.45 -14.20 15.68
C THR A 19 -4.75 -13.90 14.21
N TYR A 20 -4.47 -14.85 13.30
CA TYR A 20 -4.75 -14.67 11.88
C TYR A 20 -6.24 -14.61 11.59
N LEU A 21 -7.06 -15.47 12.21
CA LEU A 21 -8.50 -15.48 12.01
C LEU A 21 -9.14 -14.20 12.54
N ASN A 22 -8.76 -13.74 13.75
CA ASN A 22 -9.23 -12.48 14.31
C ASN A 22 -8.89 -11.31 13.40
N ALA A 23 -7.66 -11.26 12.85
CA ALA A 23 -7.24 -10.23 11.92
C ALA A 23 -8.10 -10.20 10.64
N LEU A 24 -8.51 -11.36 10.13
CA LEU A 24 -9.36 -11.43 8.94
C LEU A 24 -10.78 -10.89 9.16
N GLU A 25 -11.29 -10.88 10.39
CA GLU A 25 -12.60 -10.32 10.72
C GLU A 25 -12.66 -8.80 10.51
N HIS A 26 -11.51 -8.13 10.55
CA HIS A 26 -11.38 -6.70 10.26
C HIS A 26 -11.32 -6.37 8.76
N ILE A 27 -11.15 -7.37 7.89
CA ILE A 27 -10.90 -7.14 6.47
C ILE A 27 -12.20 -7.36 5.68
N PRO A 28 -12.82 -6.30 5.14
CA PRO A 28 -14.00 -6.45 4.31
C PRO A 28 -13.63 -7.09 2.96
N PRO A 29 -14.58 -7.66 2.23
CA PRO A 29 -14.38 -8.06 0.84
C PRO A 29 -13.97 -6.84 0.00
N ILE A 30 -12.75 -6.86 -0.53
CA ILE A 30 -12.20 -5.81 -1.38
C ILE A 30 -11.63 -6.40 -2.65
N PHE A 31 -11.71 -5.64 -3.74
CA PHE A 31 -10.93 -5.94 -4.93
C PHE A 31 -9.57 -5.27 -4.82
N CYS A 32 -8.53 -6.09 -4.69
CA CYS A 32 -7.14 -5.63 -4.78
C CYS A 32 -6.26 -6.75 -5.33
N THR A 33 -5.28 -6.39 -6.13
CA THR A 33 -4.25 -7.28 -6.67
C THR A 33 -2.85 -6.82 -6.27
N MET A 34 -2.81 -5.76 -5.48
CA MET A 34 -1.58 -5.16 -4.94
C MET A 34 -1.82 -4.78 -3.48
N LEU A 35 -0.83 -5.05 -2.62
CA LEU A 35 -0.83 -4.73 -1.19
C LEU A 35 -1.87 -5.51 -0.35
N GLU A 36 -2.38 -6.62 -0.83
CA GLU A 36 -3.28 -7.50 -0.06
C GLU A 36 -2.61 -8.03 1.21
N ASP A 37 -1.31 -8.22 1.20
CA ASP A 37 -0.52 -8.59 2.37
C ASP A 37 -0.38 -7.44 3.37
N THR A 38 -0.39 -6.20 2.93
CA THR A 38 -0.26 -5.02 3.79
C THR A 38 -1.44 -4.89 4.76
N ILE A 39 -2.69 -4.99 4.27
CA ILE A 39 -3.87 -4.91 5.13
C ILE A 39 -3.95 -6.12 6.06
N GLN A 40 -3.62 -7.31 5.58
CA GLN A 40 -3.58 -8.51 6.42
C GLN A 40 -2.53 -8.35 7.53
N TYR A 41 -1.32 -7.96 7.18
CA TYR A 41 -0.25 -7.75 8.16
C TYR A 41 -0.60 -6.68 9.19
N PHE A 42 -1.26 -5.59 8.76
CA PHE A 42 -1.69 -4.53 9.67
C PHE A 42 -2.59 -5.07 10.77
N PHE A 43 -3.64 -5.82 10.43
CA PHE A 43 -4.56 -6.37 11.43
C PHE A 43 -3.96 -7.57 12.19
N ILE A 44 -3.09 -8.36 11.58
CA ILE A 44 -2.31 -9.38 12.31
C ILE A 44 -1.45 -8.72 13.38
N ALA A 45 -0.79 -7.60 13.08
CA ALA A 45 0.01 -6.87 14.03
C ALA A 45 -0.84 -6.19 15.12
N PHE A 46 -2.05 -5.74 14.77
CA PHE A 46 -3.04 -5.20 15.71
C PHE A 46 -3.51 -6.27 16.73
N GLU A 47 -3.82 -7.46 16.25
CA GLU A 47 -4.27 -8.59 17.09
C GLU A 47 -3.15 -9.29 17.87
N ALA A 48 -1.90 -9.14 17.42
CA ALA A 48 -0.75 -9.85 17.99
C ALA A 48 -0.36 -9.30 19.37
N LYS A 49 -0.37 -10.17 20.37
CA LYS A 49 0.08 -9.86 21.74
C LYS A 49 1.61 -9.88 21.88
N LYS A 50 2.31 -10.59 20.99
CA LYS A 50 3.76 -10.77 21.05
C LYS A 50 4.32 -11.01 19.66
N TYR A 51 5.45 -10.38 19.37
CA TYR A 51 6.29 -10.64 18.19
C TYR A 51 7.67 -11.11 18.64
N VAL A 52 8.21 -12.12 17.95
CA VAL A 52 9.56 -12.63 18.18
C VAL A 52 10.28 -12.76 16.85
N SER A 53 11.42 -12.11 16.73
CA SER A 53 12.32 -12.29 15.59
C SER A 53 13.28 -13.43 15.86
N ILE A 54 13.57 -14.21 14.83
CA ILE A 54 14.62 -15.26 14.87
C ILE A 54 15.66 -14.96 13.81
N ASP A 55 16.92 -15.22 14.13
CA ASP A 55 18.05 -15.08 13.19
C ASP A 55 18.23 -16.39 12.40
N ALA A 56 17.30 -16.63 11.46
CA ALA A 56 17.34 -17.79 10.59
C ALA A 56 16.77 -17.44 9.21
N THR A 57 17.40 -17.96 8.15
CA THR A 57 16.85 -17.87 6.79
C THR A 57 15.70 -18.86 6.64
N VAL A 58 14.47 -18.37 6.63
CA VAL A 58 13.25 -19.19 6.53
C VAL A 58 12.55 -19.10 5.18
N TYR A 59 13.01 -18.18 4.30
CA TYR A 59 12.38 -17.93 3.00
C TYR A 59 13.40 -17.44 1.97
N ASN A 60 13.35 -18.00 0.75
CA ASN A 60 14.13 -17.54 -0.40
C ASN A 60 13.20 -16.76 -1.36
N TYR A 61 13.47 -15.47 -1.51
CA TYR A 61 12.69 -14.62 -2.39
C TYR A 61 13.29 -14.57 -3.79
N SER A 62 12.50 -14.95 -4.81
CA SER A 62 12.93 -14.84 -6.22
C SER A 62 12.69 -13.40 -6.71
N ILE A 63 13.75 -12.73 -7.12
CA ILE A 63 13.68 -11.38 -7.67
C ILE A 63 13.35 -11.41 -9.17
N ASN A 64 12.77 -10.32 -9.69
CA ASN A 64 12.43 -10.13 -11.12
C ASN A 64 11.36 -11.09 -11.69
N THR A 65 10.53 -11.68 -10.84
CA THR A 65 9.43 -12.58 -11.26
C THR A 65 8.03 -11.99 -11.02
N GLY A 66 7.94 -10.82 -10.39
CA GLY A 66 6.66 -10.21 -9.98
C GLY A 66 5.99 -9.37 -11.07
N ILE A 67 4.67 -9.20 -10.95
CA ILE A 67 3.82 -8.40 -11.84
C ILE A 67 4.28 -6.92 -11.89
N SER A 68 4.90 -6.45 -10.82
CA SER A 68 5.36 -5.05 -10.68
C SER A 68 6.72 -4.75 -11.31
N THR A 69 7.37 -5.74 -11.94
CA THR A 69 8.75 -5.62 -12.48
C THR A 69 8.81 -5.25 -13.97
N GLY A 70 7.66 -5.06 -14.63
CA GLY A 70 7.61 -4.65 -16.04
C GLY A 70 8.06 -3.19 -16.26
N THR A 71 8.81 -2.96 -17.35
CA THR A 71 9.33 -1.63 -17.71
C THR A 71 8.27 -0.75 -18.39
N TYR A 72 7.22 -1.36 -18.95
CA TYR A 72 6.15 -0.65 -19.66
C TYR A 72 4.78 -1.18 -19.26
N ILE A 73 3.82 -0.27 -19.16
CA ILE A 73 2.40 -0.55 -18.90
C ILE A 73 1.66 -0.35 -20.23
N ASN A 74 1.27 -1.46 -20.84
CA ASN A 74 0.71 -1.49 -22.20
C ASN A 74 -0.77 -1.89 -22.24
N SER A 75 -1.43 -2.04 -21.08
CA SER A 75 -2.87 -2.29 -20.99
C SER A 75 -3.49 -1.57 -19.79
N LEU A 76 -4.74 -1.13 -19.95
CA LEU A 76 -5.51 -0.52 -18.86
C LEU A 76 -5.76 -1.49 -17.72
N SER A 77 -5.95 -2.78 -18.01
CA SER A 77 -6.10 -3.81 -16.96
C SER A 77 -4.85 -3.92 -16.09
N GLN A 78 -3.66 -3.90 -16.67
CA GLN A 78 -2.41 -3.87 -15.90
C GLN A 78 -2.31 -2.62 -15.03
N TRP A 79 -2.70 -1.46 -15.59
CA TRP A 79 -2.73 -0.20 -14.85
C TRP A 79 -3.74 -0.21 -13.71
N GLU A 80 -4.94 -0.73 -13.95
CA GLU A 80 -5.98 -0.88 -12.93
C GLU A 80 -5.53 -1.77 -11.77
N HIS A 81 -4.82 -2.87 -12.05
CA HIS A 81 -4.21 -3.70 -11.02
C HIS A 81 -3.27 -2.89 -10.11
N LEU A 82 -2.46 -2.00 -10.66
CA LEU A 82 -1.58 -1.13 -9.85
C LEU A 82 -2.38 -0.11 -9.02
N CYS A 83 -3.42 0.49 -9.60
CA CYS A 83 -4.29 1.45 -8.92
C CYS A 83 -5.15 0.79 -7.82
N SER A 84 -5.42 -0.51 -7.91
CA SER A 84 -6.24 -1.24 -6.93
C SER A 84 -5.67 -1.20 -5.50
N SER A 85 -4.40 -0.83 -5.34
CA SER A 85 -3.78 -0.54 -4.05
C SER A 85 -4.52 0.54 -3.24
N ALA A 86 -5.24 1.46 -3.90
CA ALA A 86 -6.09 2.45 -3.25
C ALA A 86 -7.22 1.79 -2.42
N SER A 87 -7.78 0.68 -2.91
CA SER A 87 -8.85 -0.06 -2.22
C SER A 87 -8.38 -0.60 -0.86
N VAL A 88 -7.11 -0.99 -0.76
CA VAL A 88 -6.49 -1.45 0.49
C VAL A 88 -6.51 -0.33 1.52
N PHE A 89 -6.08 0.87 1.17
CA PHE A 89 -6.06 2.01 2.09
C PHE A 89 -7.47 2.50 2.44
N THR A 90 -8.38 2.47 1.48
CA THR A 90 -9.80 2.82 1.73
C THR A 90 -10.40 1.86 2.77
N ALA A 91 -10.24 0.55 2.59
CA ALA A 91 -10.72 -0.45 3.53
C ALA A 91 -10.05 -0.32 4.90
N LEU A 92 -8.73 -0.08 4.92
CA LEU A 92 -7.96 0.09 6.13
C LEU A 92 -8.43 1.31 6.94
N PHE A 93 -8.60 2.48 6.32
CA PHE A 93 -9.08 3.68 7.02
C PHE A 93 -10.53 3.57 7.44
N ASP A 94 -11.39 2.91 6.64
CA ASP A 94 -12.78 2.66 7.00
C ASP A 94 -12.87 1.79 8.27
N GLU A 95 -12.13 0.69 8.33
CA GLU A 95 -12.10 -0.17 9.50
C GLU A 95 -11.47 0.53 10.72
N ILE A 96 -10.35 1.22 10.57
CA ILE A 96 -9.75 2.02 11.65
C ILE A 96 -10.77 3.01 12.24
N SER A 97 -11.62 3.60 11.39
CA SER A 97 -12.64 4.56 11.84
C SER A 97 -13.73 3.94 12.74
N ARG A 98 -13.93 2.63 12.65
CA ARG A 98 -14.90 1.85 13.46
C ARG A 98 -14.32 1.38 14.78
N LEU A 99 -13.00 1.32 14.88
CA LEU A 99 -12.31 0.93 16.11
C LEU A 99 -12.33 2.06 17.16
N PRO A 100 -12.15 1.73 18.45
CA PRO A 100 -12.04 2.75 19.49
C PRO A 100 -10.96 3.79 19.16
N LYS A 101 -11.21 5.08 19.47
CA LYS A 101 -10.32 6.18 19.08
C LYS A 101 -8.87 6.04 19.56
N ASP A 102 -8.67 5.32 20.66
CA ASP A 102 -7.35 5.13 21.27
C ASP A 102 -6.69 3.81 20.86
N SER A 103 -7.23 3.11 19.84
CA SER A 103 -6.67 1.85 19.35
C SER A 103 -5.29 2.02 18.71
N PHE A 104 -4.97 3.20 18.22
CA PHE A 104 -3.70 3.51 17.55
C PHE A 104 -3.07 4.78 18.10
N LEU A 105 -1.74 4.76 18.21
CA LEU A 105 -0.98 5.94 18.56
C LEU A 105 -0.96 6.96 17.39
N PRO A 106 -0.85 8.27 17.65
CA PRO A 106 -0.79 9.29 16.60
C PRO A 106 0.31 9.02 15.56
N GLU A 107 1.46 8.55 16.01
CA GLU A 107 2.59 8.20 15.15
C GLU A 107 2.34 6.95 14.30
N GLU A 108 1.51 5.99 14.73
CA GLU A 108 1.11 4.83 13.93
C GLU A 108 0.17 5.29 12.80
N MET A 109 -0.79 6.15 13.14
CA MET A 109 -1.67 6.76 12.15
C MET A 109 -0.91 7.64 11.15
N TYR A 110 0.11 8.36 11.60
CA TYR A 110 0.99 9.11 10.72
C TYR A 110 1.74 8.18 9.74
N ALA A 111 2.26 7.07 10.24
CA ALA A 111 2.96 6.07 9.40
C ALA A 111 2.05 5.49 8.31
N VAL A 112 0.81 5.12 8.66
CA VAL A 112 -0.19 4.60 7.70
C VAL A 112 -0.54 5.65 6.64
N LYS A 113 -0.77 6.90 7.04
CA LYS A 113 -1.04 8.00 6.10
C LYS A 113 0.14 8.28 5.18
N LYS A 114 1.36 8.22 5.70
CA LYS A 114 2.59 8.37 4.92
C LYS A 114 2.74 7.27 3.88
N GLU A 115 2.45 6.02 4.26
CA GLU A 115 2.49 4.87 3.34
C GLU A 115 1.45 5.01 2.23
N CYS A 116 0.21 5.37 2.58
CA CYS A 116 -0.86 5.65 1.62
C CYS A 116 -0.44 6.72 0.59
N ARG A 117 0.10 7.84 1.06
CA ARG A 117 0.60 8.93 0.21
C ARG A 117 1.78 8.50 -0.64
N GLY A 118 2.68 7.70 -0.08
CA GLY A 118 3.83 7.12 -0.80
C GLY A 118 3.39 6.19 -1.94
N MET A 119 2.34 5.40 -1.74
CA MET A 119 1.80 4.52 -2.78
C MET A 119 1.15 5.32 -3.91
N LEU A 120 0.36 6.36 -3.61
CA LEU A 120 -0.16 7.25 -4.65
C LEU A 120 0.98 7.94 -5.43
N ARG A 121 2.01 8.44 -4.73
CA ARG A 121 3.20 9.02 -5.37
C ARG A 121 3.85 8.03 -6.34
N LYS A 122 3.98 6.77 -5.94
CA LYS A 122 4.50 5.70 -6.81
C LYS A 122 3.62 5.48 -8.03
N ASN A 123 2.28 5.42 -7.86
CA ASN A 123 1.38 5.29 -9.01
C ASN A 123 1.48 6.49 -9.96
N ILE A 124 1.57 7.73 -9.45
CA ILE A 124 1.78 8.93 -10.29
C ILE A 124 3.08 8.82 -11.09
N GLN A 125 4.18 8.41 -10.48
CA GLN A 125 5.45 8.21 -11.17
C GLN A 125 5.38 7.08 -12.21
N GLN A 126 4.63 6.02 -11.94
CA GLN A 126 4.41 4.92 -12.87
C GLN A 126 3.62 5.33 -14.12
N MET A 127 2.89 6.47 -14.10
CA MET A 127 2.26 7.03 -15.30
C MET A 127 3.25 7.32 -16.43
N ASP A 128 4.52 7.55 -16.13
CA ASP A 128 5.55 7.78 -17.13
C ASP A 128 5.81 6.54 -18.00
N PHE A 129 5.55 5.35 -17.44
CA PHE A 129 5.72 4.06 -18.10
C PHE A 129 4.47 3.59 -18.85
N VAL A 130 3.35 4.30 -18.73
CA VAL A 130 2.13 4.01 -19.50
C VAL A 130 2.33 4.44 -20.96
N THR A 131 1.94 3.58 -21.90
CA THR A 131 2.02 3.90 -23.34
C THR A 131 1.21 5.17 -23.66
N PRO A 132 1.71 6.04 -24.58
CA PRO A 132 1.11 7.36 -24.83
C PRO A 132 -0.39 7.33 -25.13
N GLU A 133 -0.84 6.33 -25.88
CA GLU A 133 -2.23 6.17 -26.31
C GLU A 133 -3.19 5.92 -25.14
N LEU A 134 -2.68 5.31 -24.06
CA LEU A 134 -3.47 4.93 -22.88
C LEU A 134 -3.41 5.98 -21.76
N LYS A 135 -2.51 6.99 -21.84
CA LYS A 135 -2.27 7.92 -20.72
C LYS A 135 -3.52 8.66 -20.26
N LYS A 136 -4.39 9.07 -21.18
CA LYS A 136 -5.62 9.80 -20.82
C LYS A 136 -6.54 8.92 -19.98
N GLU A 137 -6.79 7.68 -20.42
CA GLU A 137 -7.69 6.76 -19.72
C GLU A 137 -7.05 6.26 -18.43
N ALA A 138 -5.75 5.98 -18.45
CA ALA A 138 -5.00 5.62 -17.24
C ALA A 138 -5.10 6.71 -16.16
N ARG A 139 -5.08 8.00 -16.54
CA ARG A 139 -5.27 9.09 -15.59
C ARG A 139 -6.68 9.11 -15.01
N ASN A 140 -7.71 8.82 -15.80
CA ASN A 140 -9.07 8.70 -15.32
C ASN A 140 -9.17 7.59 -14.25
N ILE A 141 -8.65 6.40 -14.56
CA ILE A 141 -8.59 5.26 -13.63
C ILE A 141 -7.85 5.64 -12.33
N LEU A 142 -6.70 6.31 -12.42
CA LEU A 142 -5.99 6.78 -11.24
C LEU A 142 -6.86 7.68 -10.35
N CYS A 143 -7.57 8.63 -10.97
CA CYS A 143 -8.44 9.55 -10.25
C CYS A 143 -9.70 8.86 -9.69
N GLU A 144 -10.23 7.84 -10.35
CA GLU A 144 -11.35 7.04 -9.84
C GLU A 144 -10.97 6.26 -8.58
N TYR A 145 -9.77 5.65 -8.56
CA TYR A 145 -9.29 4.90 -7.41
C TYR A 145 -8.86 5.79 -6.22
N TRP A 146 -8.12 6.86 -6.49
CA TRP A 146 -7.50 7.68 -5.45
C TRP A 146 -8.25 8.97 -5.10
N GLY A 147 -9.20 9.38 -5.93
CA GLY A 147 -9.90 10.66 -5.84
C GLY A 147 -9.12 11.83 -6.45
N HIS A 148 -9.82 12.67 -7.22
CA HIS A 148 -9.22 13.78 -7.96
C HIS A 148 -8.42 14.75 -7.08
N SER A 149 -8.99 15.14 -5.93
CA SER A 149 -8.35 16.11 -5.03
C SER A 149 -7.04 15.58 -4.45
N PHE A 150 -7.01 14.31 -4.05
CA PHE A 150 -5.83 13.70 -3.46
C PHE A 150 -4.73 13.50 -4.50
N VAL A 151 -5.09 13.10 -5.72
CA VAL A 151 -4.13 13.03 -6.85
C VAL A 151 -3.49 14.39 -7.11
N GLN A 152 -4.29 15.46 -7.20
CA GLN A 152 -3.78 16.83 -7.43
C GLN A 152 -2.85 17.30 -6.31
N GLU A 153 -3.21 17.04 -5.05
CA GLU A 153 -2.39 17.40 -3.88
C GLU A 153 -0.99 16.76 -3.99
N VAL A 154 -0.93 15.44 -4.23
CA VAL A 154 0.35 14.71 -4.31
C VAL A 154 1.15 15.10 -5.55
N GLU A 155 0.51 15.40 -6.68
CA GLU A 155 1.19 15.93 -7.86
C GLU A 155 1.86 17.29 -7.59
N CYS A 156 1.21 18.16 -6.82
CA CYS A 156 1.80 19.45 -6.43
C CYS A 156 3.02 19.25 -5.54
N GLU A 157 2.98 18.31 -4.60
CA GLU A 157 4.14 17.98 -3.75
C GLU A 157 5.32 17.48 -4.58
N ILE A 158 5.09 16.55 -5.54
CA ILE A 158 6.15 16.02 -6.40
C ILE A 158 6.86 17.15 -7.17
N LYS A 159 6.10 18.11 -7.70
CA LYS A 159 6.65 19.26 -8.42
C LYS A 159 7.50 20.17 -7.53
N THR A 160 7.06 20.37 -6.29
CA THR A 160 7.78 21.20 -5.31
C THR A 160 9.10 20.55 -4.90
N ASP A 161 9.07 19.24 -4.63
CA ASP A 161 10.27 18.47 -4.25
C ASP A 161 11.31 18.47 -5.41
N GLY A 162 10.85 18.31 -6.66
CA GLY A 162 11.71 18.33 -7.83
C GLY A 162 12.43 19.68 -8.08
N ASN A 163 11.77 20.79 -7.74
CA ASN A 163 12.36 22.12 -7.89
C ASN A 163 13.40 22.44 -6.80
N SER A 164 13.26 21.86 -5.60
CA SER A 164 14.21 22.08 -4.50
C SER A 164 15.55 21.36 -4.71
N THR A 165 15.56 20.25 -5.44
CA THR A 165 16.78 19.48 -5.76
C THR A 165 17.56 20.01 -6.96
N ALA A 166 16.92 20.84 -7.81
CA ALA A 166 17.58 21.46 -8.98
C ALA A 166 18.30 22.79 -8.65
N SER A 167 18.18 23.28 -7.41
CA SER A 167 18.75 24.57 -6.97
C SER A 167 19.94 24.41 -6.00
N SER A 168 20.44 23.19 -5.80
CA SER A 168 21.62 22.82 -5.01
C SER A 168 22.69 22.26 -5.93
#